data_28919542a731cb136ae8312858914bd6
#
_entry.id   28919542a731cb136ae8312858914bd6
#
_cell.length_a   1.000
_cell.length_b   1.000
_cell.length_c   1.000
_cell.angle_alpha   90.00
_cell.angle_beta   90.00
_cell.angle_gamma   90.00
#
_symmetry.space_group_name_H-M   'P 1'
#
loop_
_entity.id
_entity.type
_entity.pdbx_description
1 polymer ?
#
loop_
_entity_poly.entity_id
_entity_poly.type
_entity_poly.pdbx_seq_one_letter_code
_entity_poly.pdbx_strand_id
1 'polypeptide(L)'
;MKAESAALPREEAGEGKSMGKVTGFLEIDRVDRRYATASDRIRHYGEFVLPLSEETTRDQAARCMNCGIPYCHTGCPVNNQIPDWNDLVYRGDWREAARNLLSTNNFPEFTGRVCPAPCEASCTLNIQDAPVTIKTIECAIIDRAFAEGWVKPEPPAHQTGKKVAIIGSGPAGLACAQQLARAGHETHVYEKHAKAGGLLRYGIPDFKLEKRHVERRVEQMTAEGVVFHYNAHVGITVSALSLLDAYDAIALAGGAEASRDLPAPGRDLAGIHLAMDFLPQQNRRVSGEPVGTNEPILAGGKHVVVIGGGDTGSDCIGTSIRQGALKVTQLEIMPKPPVKENKAMPLAPAAMATARHTGLICMLSSCQA
;
A
#
# COMPACT_ATOMS: atom_id res chain seq x y z
N MET A 1 22.87 -59.20 -23.50
CA MET A 1 23.26 -58.00 -22.80
C MET A 1 21.99 -57.40 -22.15
N LYS A 2 21.79 -57.58 -20.88
CA LYS A 2 20.66 -57.02 -20.12
C LYS A 2 21.08 -55.65 -19.63
N ALA A 3 20.28 -54.62 -19.97
CA ALA A 3 20.48 -53.27 -19.43
C ALA A 3 19.92 -53.23 -18.00
N GLU A 4 20.78 -52.99 -17.03
CA GLU A 4 20.42 -52.72 -15.65
C GLU A 4 19.88 -51.27 -15.58
N SER A 5 18.62 -51.16 -15.21
CA SER A 5 17.96 -49.89 -14.87
C SER A 5 18.45 -49.46 -13.47
N ALA A 6 19.28 -48.42 -13.43
CA ALA A 6 19.64 -47.78 -12.18
C ALA A 6 18.42 -47.03 -11.64
N ALA A 7 17.84 -47.53 -10.54
CA ALA A 7 16.82 -46.83 -9.78
C ALA A 7 17.46 -45.64 -9.06
N LEU A 8 16.94 -44.43 -9.30
CA LEU A 8 17.26 -43.22 -8.53
C LEU A 8 16.86 -43.46 -7.05
N PRO A 9 17.67 -42.99 -6.08
CA PRO A 9 17.32 -43.10 -4.69
C PRO A 9 16.02 -42.32 -4.42
N ARG A 10 15.06 -42.99 -3.82
CA ARG A 10 13.87 -42.32 -3.24
C ARG A 10 14.36 -41.50 -2.08
N GLU A 11 14.29 -40.16 -2.18
CA GLU A 11 14.37 -39.31 -1.01
C GLU A 11 13.30 -39.76 -0.02
N GLU A 12 13.71 -40.05 1.19
CA GLU A 12 12.84 -40.40 2.30
C GLU A 12 11.84 -39.26 2.48
N ALA A 13 10.55 -39.56 2.32
CA ALA A 13 9.47 -38.64 2.62
C ALA A 13 9.60 -38.28 4.10
N GLY A 14 10.14 -37.08 4.35
CA GLY A 14 10.25 -36.53 5.69
C GLY A 14 8.89 -36.57 6.36
N GLU A 15 8.89 -37.00 7.63
CA GLU A 15 7.74 -37.04 8.53
C GLU A 15 6.87 -35.81 8.29
N GLY A 16 5.57 -36.02 8.02
CA GLY A 16 4.60 -34.98 7.68
C GLY A 16 4.67 -33.84 8.69
N LYS A 17 5.34 -32.74 8.31
CA LYS A 17 5.43 -31.55 9.13
C LYS A 17 4.01 -31.03 9.31
N SER A 18 3.51 -31.14 10.54
CA SER A 18 2.21 -30.62 10.95
C SER A 18 2.06 -29.17 10.47
N MET A 19 0.98 -28.88 9.75
CA MET A 19 0.67 -27.54 9.28
C MET A 19 0.34 -26.64 10.48
N GLY A 20 1.14 -25.58 10.69
CA GLY A 20 0.98 -24.58 11.73
C GLY A 20 1.02 -25.13 13.18
N LYS A 21 0.89 -24.24 14.16
CA LYS A 21 0.64 -24.60 15.54
C LYS A 21 -0.87 -24.66 15.76
N VAL A 22 -1.45 -25.85 15.81
CA VAL A 22 -2.91 -26.08 15.89
C VAL A 22 -3.60 -25.25 16.98
N THR A 23 -2.91 -24.99 18.09
CA THR A 23 -3.40 -24.26 19.27
C THR A 23 -2.82 -22.85 19.39
N GLY A 24 -2.04 -22.40 18.41
CA GLY A 24 -1.30 -21.13 18.48
C GLY A 24 -2.20 -19.92 18.79
N PHE A 25 -3.41 -19.88 18.24
CA PHE A 25 -4.37 -18.82 18.50
C PHE A 25 -4.93 -18.80 19.94
N LEU A 26 -4.84 -19.91 20.67
CA LEU A 26 -5.24 -20.01 22.08
C LEU A 26 -4.10 -19.66 23.06
N GLU A 27 -2.86 -19.75 22.63
CA GLU A 27 -1.68 -19.65 23.48
C GLU A 27 -0.91 -18.34 23.28
N ILE A 28 -1.08 -17.70 22.13
CA ILE A 28 -0.29 -16.53 21.72
C ILE A 28 -1.23 -15.35 21.55
N ASP A 29 -1.01 -14.30 22.32
CA ASP A 29 -1.75 -13.04 22.16
C ASP A 29 -1.37 -12.32 20.85
N ARG A 30 -2.31 -11.55 20.30
CA ARG A 30 -2.03 -10.71 19.15
C ARG A 30 -1.05 -9.59 19.55
N VAL A 31 0.03 -9.48 18.78
CA VAL A 31 0.98 -8.38 18.84
C VAL A 31 1.07 -7.72 17.47
N ASP A 32 0.96 -6.41 17.44
CA ASP A 32 1.13 -5.61 16.22
C ASP A 32 2.42 -4.78 16.26
N ARG A 33 2.80 -4.24 15.11
CA ARG A 33 3.94 -3.32 15.00
C ARG A 33 3.75 -2.13 15.94
N ARG A 34 4.84 -1.69 16.55
CA ARG A 34 4.85 -0.51 17.41
C ARG A 34 5.17 0.74 16.59
N TYR A 35 4.94 1.87 17.19
CA TYR A 35 5.30 3.16 16.64
C TYR A 35 6.44 3.77 17.44
N ALA A 36 7.33 4.51 16.78
CA ALA A 36 8.28 5.39 17.45
C ALA A 36 7.52 6.38 18.35
N THR A 37 8.18 6.90 19.39
CA THR A 37 7.53 7.84 20.32
C THR A 37 6.96 9.05 19.58
N ALA A 38 5.90 9.66 20.10
CA ALA A 38 5.30 10.82 19.45
C ALA A 38 6.29 11.97 19.28
N SER A 39 7.17 12.17 20.27
CA SER A 39 8.23 13.19 20.26
C SER A 39 9.26 12.96 19.15
N ASP A 40 9.57 11.71 18.84
CA ASP A 40 10.57 11.38 17.81
C ASP A 40 9.95 11.44 16.41
N ARG A 41 8.82 10.76 16.21
CA ARG A 41 8.21 10.65 14.87
C ARG A 41 7.72 11.96 14.27
N ILE A 42 7.49 13.01 15.06
CA ILE A 42 7.11 14.33 14.55
C ILE A 42 8.30 15.16 14.07
N ARG A 43 9.55 14.74 14.37
CA ARG A 43 10.78 15.47 14.02
C ARG A 43 11.30 15.17 12.63
N HIS A 44 10.77 14.14 11.96
CA HIS A 44 11.20 13.69 10.65
C HIS A 44 10.03 13.24 9.78
N TYR A 45 10.29 13.05 8.50
CA TYR A 45 9.30 12.57 7.53
C TYR A 45 9.50 11.09 7.17
N GLY A 46 10.49 10.39 7.72
CA GLY A 46 10.69 8.95 7.51
C GLY A 46 9.61 8.09 8.20
N GLU A 47 9.49 6.83 7.78
CA GLU A 47 8.58 5.86 8.41
C GLU A 47 8.85 5.76 9.92
N PHE A 48 7.79 5.66 10.69
CA PHE A 48 7.86 5.60 12.16
C PHE A 48 7.35 4.28 12.74
N VAL A 49 6.96 3.35 11.89
CA VAL A 49 6.51 2.01 12.28
C VAL A 49 7.72 1.14 12.59
N LEU A 50 7.78 0.56 13.79
CA LEU A 50 8.84 -0.34 14.21
C LEU A 50 8.43 -1.77 13.89
N PRO A 51 9.24 -2.53 13.13
CA PRO A 51 8.93 -3.92 12.79
C PRO A 51 8.94 -4.81 14.04
N LEU A 52 8.26 -5.94 13.97
CA LEU A 52 8.40 -7.01 14.96
C LEU A 52 9.73 -7.74 14.75
N SER A 53 10.23 -8.39 15.80
CA SER A 53 11.34 -9.34 15.66
C SER A 53 10.93 -10.55 14.80
N GLU A 54 11.90 -11.26 14.26
CA GLU A 54 11.63 -12.48 13.51
C GLU A 54 10.87 -13.51 14.35
N GLU A 55 11.30 -13.73 15.59
CA GLU A 55 10.66 -14.64 16.53
C GLU A 55 9.19 -14.24 16.78
N THR A 56 8.95 -12.98 17.14
CA THR A 56 7.58 -12.49 17.36
C THR A 56 6.74 -12.62 16.08
N THR A 57 7.30 -12.37 14.90
CA THR A 57 6.57 -12.50 13.63
C THR A 57 6.18 -13.95 13.37
N ARG A 58 7.06 -14.90 13.66
CA ARG A 58 6.76 -16.33 13.55
C ARG A 58 5.66 -16.75 14.53
N ASP A 59 5.70 -16.26 15.77
CA ASP A 59 4.65 -16.49 16.75
C ASP A 59 3.31 -15.94 16.29
N GLN A 60 3.30 -14.73 15.72
CA GLN A 60 2.07 -14.16 15.18
C GLN A 60 1.53 -14.97 13.99
N ALA A 61 2.40 -15.52 13.16
CA ALA A 61 2.01 -16.39 12.05
C ALA A 61 1.42 -17.73 12.57
N ALA A 62 1.94 -18.26 13.70
CA ALA A 62 1.42 -19.45 14.37
C ALA A 62 -0.02 -19.29 14.88
N ARG A 63 -0.54 -18.06 15.01
CA ARG A 63 -1.94 -17.81 15.37
C ARG A 63 -2.93 -18.17 14.28
N CYS A 64 -2.47 -18.40 13.04
CA CYS A 64 -3.34 -18.76 11.93
C CYS A 64 -3.91 -20.19 12.14
N MET A 65 -5.25 -20.30 12.16
CA MET A 65 -5.94 -21.57 12.30
C MET A 65 -5.91 -22.45 11.04
N ASN A 66 -5.38 -21.95 9.93
CA ASN A 66 -5.42 -22.61 8.63
C ASN A 66 -6.83 -23.12 8.27
N CYS A 67 -7.80 -22.21 8.25
CA CYS A 67 -9.20 -22.54 8.02
C CYS A 67 -9.42 -23.22 6.66
N GLY A 68 -10.20 -24.31 6.64
CA GLY A 68 -10.56 -25.01 5.40
C GLY A 68 -11.33 -24.12 4.41
N ILE A 69 -12.04 -23.09 4.91
CA ILE A 69 -12.61 -22.00 4.12
C ILE A 69 -11.99 -20.71 4.63
N PRO A 70 -10.92 -20.22 3.99
CA PRO A 70 -10.20 -19.06 4.47
C PRO A 70 -10.90 -17.75 4.06
N TYR A 71 -11.80 -17.25 4.88
CA TYR A 71 -12.52 -15.99 4.63
C TYR A 71 -11.57 -14.79 4.43
N CYS A 72 -10.37 -14.85 4.98
CA CYS A 72 -9.34 -13.84 4.74
C CYS A 72 -8.92 -13.75 3.26
N HIS A 73 -8.96 -14.85 2.47
CA HIS A 73 -8.76 -14.80 1.02
C HIS A 73 -9.86 -13.98 0.35
N THR A 74 -11.11 -14.29 0.63
CA THR A 74 -12.26 -13.58 0.04
C THR A 74 -12.31 -12.12 0.48
N GLY A 75 -11.88 -11.82 1.71
CA GLY A 75 -11.76 -10.47 2.24
C GLY A 75 -10.58 -9.67 1.65
N CYS A 76 -9.64 -10.33 0.98
CA CYS A 76 -8.53 -9.68 0.30
C CYS A 76 -8.87 -9.44 -1.18
N PRO A 77 -8.89 -8.18 -1.68
CA PRO A 77 -9.21 -7.89 -3.07
C PRO A 77 -8.27 -8.54 -4.11
N VAL A 78 -7.04 -8.90 -3.70
CA VAL A 78 -6.07 -9.61 -4.55
C VAL A 78 -6.01 -11.11 -4.27
N ASN A 79 -6.90 -11.63 -3.41
CA ASN A 79 -6.99 -13.04 -3.04
C ASN A 79 -5.64 -13.64 -2.56
N ASN A 80 -4.94 -12.94 -1.68
CA ASN A 80 -3.70 -13.44 -1.07
C ASN A 80 -3.92 -14.78 -0.37
N GLN A 81 -3.01 -15.73 -0.59
CA GLN A 81 -3.04 -17.06 0.03
C GLN A 81 -2.53 -17.00 1.48
N ILE A 82 -3.30 -16.34 2.33
CA ILE A 82 -2.89 -15.90 3.67
C ILE A 82 -2.52 -17.05 4.61
N PRO A 83 -3.30 -18.14 4.74
CA PRO A 83 -2.91 -19.28 5.57
C PRO A 83 -1.59 -19.91 5.13
N ASP A 84 -1.38 -20.04 3.81
CA ASP A 84 -0.22 -20.70 3.25
C ASP A 84 1.08 -19.98 3.63
N TRP A 85 1.17 -18.67 3.38
CA TRP A 85 2.38 -17.94 3.73
C TRP A 85 2.52 -17.71 5.25
N ASN A 86 1.43 -17.71 6.05
CA ASN A 86 1.53 -17.72 7.51
C ASN A 86 2.19 -19.01 8.02
N ASP A 87 1.79 -20.16 7.49
CA ASP A 87 2.40 -21.43 7.85
C ASP A 87 3.88 -21.50 7.47
N LEU A 88 4.23 -21.01 6.28
CA LEU A 88 5.63 -20.91 5.84
C LEU A 88 6.47 -20.01 6.75
N VAL A 89 5.94 -18.85 7.15
CA VAL A 89 6.61 -17.93 8.11
C VAL A 89 6.77 -18.61 9.47
N TYR A 90 5.74 -19.28 9.99
CA TYR A 90 5.83 -20.02 11.25
C TYR A 90 6.96 -21.05 11.22
N ARG A 91 7.09 -21.81 10.14
CA ARG A 91 8.16 -22.80 9.96
C ARG A 91 9.54 -22.18 9.69
N GLY A 92 9.60 -20.89 9.43
CA GLY A 92 10.84 -20.17 9.09
C GLY A 92 11.23 -20.24 7.62
N ASP A 93 10.34 -20.74 6.76
CA ASP A 93 10.57 -20.80 5.31
C ASP A 93 10.19 -19.48 4.61
N TRP A 94 10.93 -18.45 4.94
CA TRP A 94 10.67 -17.08 4.50
C TRP A 94 10.74 -16.90 2.99
N ARG A 95 11.64 -17.65 2.33
CA ARG A 95 11.81 -17.53 0.89
C ARG A 95 10.59 -18.03 0.13
N GLU A 96 10.05 -19.18 0.58
CA GLU A 96 8.84 -19.74 -0.02
C GLU A 96 7.61 -18.89 0.34
N ALA A 97 7.56 -18.34 1.56
CA ALA A 97 6.53 -17.36 1.94
C ALA A 97 6.53 -16.15 1.03
N ALA A 98 7.71 -15.61 0.69
CA ALA A 98 7.83 -14.50 -0.25
C ALA A 98 7.38 -14.89 -1.67
N ARG A 99 7.72 -16.09 -2.15
CA ARG A 99 7.27 -16.58 -3.45
C ARG A 99 5.75 -16.73 -3.50
N ASN A 100 5.16 -17.33 -2.47
CA ASN A 100 3.72 -17.49 -2.35
C ASN A 100 3.00 -16.13 -2.33
N LEU A 101 3.47 -15.18 -1.51
CA LEU A 101 2.91 -13.83 -1.43
C LEU A 101 2.98 -13.07 -2.77
N LEU A 102 4.13 -13.12 -3.45
CA LEU A 102 4.33 -12.45 -4.74
C LEU A 102 3.55 -13.09 -5.89
N SER A 103 3.05 -14.31 -5.73
CA SER A 103 2.23 -14.98 -6.76
C SER A 103 0.86 -14.35 -6.93
N THR A 104 0.34 -13.67 -5.91
CA THR A 104 -0.98 -13.03 -5.91
C THR A 104 -0.91 -11.51 -5.78
N ASN A 105 0.14 -10.97 -5.17
CA ASN A 105 0.29 -9.54 -4.90
C ASN A 105 1.56 -8.99 -5.55
N ASN A 106 1.41 -8.06 -6.49
CA ASN A 106 2.55 -7.43 -7.15
C ASN A 106 3.41 -6.59 -6.19
N PHE A 107 2.77 -5.94 -5.19
CA PHE A 107 3.41 -4.92 -4.37
C PHE A 107 3.10 -5.06 -2.88
N PRO A 108 3.53 -6.15 -2.24
CA PRO A 108 3.26 -6.36 -0.80
C PRO A 108 3.89 -5.29 0.10
N GLU A 109 4.95 -4.61 -0.36
CA GLU A 109 5.55 -3.50 0.36
C GLU A 109 4.63 -2.28 0.47
N PHE A 110 3.72 -2.08 -0.49
CA PHE A 110 2.73 -1.02 -0.42
C PHE A 110 1.55 -1.45 0.43
N THR A 111 0.97 -2.61 0.15
CA THR A 111 -0.19 -3.12 0.89
C THR A 111 0.14 -3.41 2.35
N GLY A 112 1.28 -3.99 2.64
CA GLY A 112 1.77 -4.22 4.01
C GLY A 112 1.97 -2.94 4.84
N ARG A 113 2.07 -1.76 4.17
CA ARG A 113 2.18 -0.46 4.84
C ARG A 113 0.86 0.30 4.91
N VAL A 114 0.12 0.39 3.80
CA VAL A 114 -1.00 1.34 3.69
C VAL A 114 -2.38 0.69 3.48
N CYS A 115 -2.46 -0.61 3.27
CA CYS A 115 -3.74 -1.31 3.14
C CYS A 115 -4.53 -1.25 4.46
N PRO A 116 -5.87 -1.00 4.43
CA PRO A 116 -6.71 -1.06 5.61
C PRO A 116 -6.91 -2.49 6.17
N ALA A 117 -6.33 -3.50 5.52
CA ALA A 117 -6.36 -4.91 5.90
C ALA A 117 -7.77 -5.51 6.07
N PRO A 118 -8.63 -5.46 5.04
CA PRO A 118 -9.96 -6.09 5.11
C PRO A 118 -9.88 -7.60 5.34
N CYS A 119 -8.75 -8.23 5.02
CA CYS A 119 -8.45 -9.61 5.34
C CYS A 119 -8.43 -9.89 6.87
N GLU A 120 -7.96 -8.94 7.68
CA GLU A 120 -7.99 -9.07 9.14
C GLU A 120 -9.43 -8.95 9.67
N ALA A 121 -10.22 -8.02 9.11
CA ALA A 121 -11.64 -7.93 9.44
C ALA A 121 -12.42 -9.21 9.10
N SER A 122 -12.02 -9.89 8.01
CA SER A 122 -12.62 -11.14 7.55
C SER A 122 -12.04 -12.39 8.20
N CYS A 123 -11.00 -12.27 9.03
CA CYS A 123 -10.39 -13.39 9.72
C CYS A 123 -11.39 -14.05 10.67
N THR A 124 -11.54 -15.38 10.63
CA THR A 124 -12.46 -16.12 11.48
C THR A 124 -12.20 -15.89 12.98
N LEU A 125 -10.93 -15.71 13.39
CA LEU A 125 -10.61 -15.33 14.77
C LEU A 125 -11.22 -13.99 15.18
N ASN A 126 -11.46 -13.09 14.24
CA ASN A 126 -12.04 -11.78 14.53
C ASN A 126 -13.49 -11.85 15.04
N ILE A 127 -14.14 -13.01 15.00
CA ILE A 127 -15.53 -13.19 15.50
C ILE A 127 -15.58 -13.08 17.02
N GLN A 128 -14.64 -13.72 17.71
CA GLN A 128 -14.66 -13.82 19.19
C GLN A 128 -13.38 -13.28 19.84
N ASP A 129 -12.28 -13.21 19.09
CA ASP A 129 -10.97 -12.82 19.58
C ASP A 129 -10.35 -11.78 18.61
N ALA A 130 -9.06 -11.49 18.78
CA ALA A 130 -8.29 -10.64 17.88
C ALA A 130 -7.84 -11.43 16.63
N PRO A 131 -7.98 -10.87 15.41
CA PRO A 131 -7.56 -11.53 14.17
C PRO A 131 -6.05 -11.79 14.14
N VAL A 132 -5.60 -12.62 13.23
CA VAL A 132 -4.18 -12.71 12.89
C VAL A 132 -3.69 -11.34 12.41
N THR A 133 -2.48 -10.94 12.78
CA THR A 133 -1.86 -9.67 12.34
C THR A 133 -1.30 -9.78 10.92
N ILE A 134 -2.20 -10.01 9.98
CA ILE A 134 -1.92 -10.42 8.59
C ILE A 134 -1.06 -9.39 7.87
N LYS A 135 -1.46 -8.12 7.93
CA LYS A 135 -0.75 -7.02 7.26
C LYS A 135 0.68 -6.85 7.78
N THR A 136 0.89 -7.06 9.06
CA THR A 136 2.23 -6.98 9.67
C THR A 136 3.13 -8.10 9.18
N ILE A 137 2.61 -9.32 9.09
CA ILE A 137 3.36 -10.48 8.57
C ILE A 137 3.66 -10.29 7.08
N GLU A 138 2.68 -9.87 6.29
CA GLU A 138 2.88 -9.52 4.87
C GLU A 138 4.03 -8.54 4.67
N CYS A 139 4.05 -7.46 5.45
CA CYS A 139 5.12 -6.46 5.41
C CYS A 139 6.49 -7.06 5.78
N ALA A 140 6.54 -7.91 6.80
CA ALA A 140 7.78 -8.56 7.23
C ALA A 140 8.32 -9.51 6.16
N ILE A 141 7.46 -10.27 5.50
CA ILE A 141 7.85 -11.17 4.40
C ILE A 141 8.53 -10.38 3.28
N ILE A 142 7.89 -9.33 2.80
CA ILE A 142 8.41 -8.59 1.65
C ILE A 142 9.64 -7.76 1.99
N ASP A 143 9.70 -7.17 3.18
CA ASP A 143 10.88 -6.40 3.61
C ASP A 143 12.10 -7.31 3.72
N ARG A 144 11.95 -8.52 4.27
CA ARG A 144 12.98 -9.54 4.28
C ARG A 144 13.36 -9.98 2.86
N ALA A 145 12.39 -10.23 2.00
CA ALA A 145 12.64 -10.65 0.62
C ALA A 145 13.51 -9.66 -0.17
N PHE A 146 13.30 -8.36 0.06
CA PHE A 146 14.17 -7.33 -0.51
C PHE A 146 15.55 -7.28 0.16
N ALA A 147 15.62 -7.39 1.48
CA ALA A 147 16.88 -7.37 2.22
C ALA A 147 17.82 -8.53 1.81
N GLU A 148 17.24 -9.72 1.61
CA GLU A 148 17.96 -10.93 1.19
C GLU A 148 18.17 -11.00 -0.34
N GLY A 149 17.66 -10.02 -1.12
CA GLY A 149 17.82 -10.01 -2.58
C GLY A 149 17.05 -11.11 -3.32
N TRP A 150 15.95 -11.61 -2.75
CA TRP A 150 15.11 -12.62 -3.40
C TRP A 150 14.20 -12.02 -4.45
N VAL A 151 13.83 -10.75 -4.31
CA VAL A 151 13.04 -10.03 -5.31
C VAL A 151 13.98 -9.58 -6.42
N LYS A 152 13.80 -10.18 -7.60
CA LYS A 152 14.63 -9.91 -8.77
C LYS A 152 13.75 -9.56 -9.97
N PRO A 153 14.26 -8.86 -10.97
CA PRO A 153 13.57 -8.70 -12.24
C PRO A 153 13.26 -10.05 -12.89
N GLU A 154 12.07 -10.16 -13.44
CA GLU A 154 11.58 -11.36 -14.14
C GLU A 154 11.22 -10.99 -15.58
N PRO A 155 12.24 -10.82 -16.48
CA PRO A 155 11.98 -10.53 -17.88
C PRO A 155 11.25 -11.71 -18.53
N PRO A 156 10.37 -11.45 -19.52
CA PRO A 156 9.59 -12.49 -20.17
C PRO A 156 10.47 -13.44 -20.97
N ALA A 157 10.10 -14.73 -20.97
CA ALA A 157 10.78 -15.74 -21.77
C ALA A 157 10.53 -15.58 -23.27
N HIS A 158 9.38 -15.01 -23.65
CA HIS A 158 8.95 -14.82 -25.04
C HIS A 158 8.30 -13.46 -25.22
N GLN A 159 8.52 -12.87 -26.41
CA GLN A 159 7.84 -11.63 -26.80
C GLN A 159 6.60 -11.97 -27.64
N THR A 160 5.48 -11.33 -27.34
CA THR A 160 4.22 -11.52 -28.07
C THR A 160 4.13 -10.70 -29.36
N GLY A 161 5.00 -9.69 -29.51
CA GLY A 161 4.93 -8.68 -30.56
C GLY A 161 3.77 -7.69 -30.41
N LYS A 162 3.05 -7.73 -29.30
CA LYS A 162 1.96 -6.79 -28.99
C LYS A 162 2.44 -5.66 -28.13
N LYS A 163 1.95 -4.43 -28.41
CA LYS A 163 2.27 -3.20 -27.72
C LYS A 163 1.09 -2.71 -26.90
N VAL A 164 1.32 -2.40 -25.63
CA VAL A 164 0.27 -1.89 -24.72
C VAL A 164 0.69 -0.58 -24.11
N ALA A 165 -0.17 0.43 -24.19
CA ALA A 165 -0.03 1.70 -23.48
C ALA A 165 -0.85 1.66 -22.18
N ILE A 166 -0.26 2.12 -21.09
CA ILE A 166 -0.91 2.25 -19.80
C ILE A 166 -0.90 3.74 -19.39
N ILE A 167 -2.08 4.28 -19.15
CA ILE A 167 -2.24 5.70 -18.83
C ILE A 167 -2.37 5.85 -17.32
N GLY A 168 -1.29 6.32 -16.70
CA GLY A 168 -1.16 6.50 -15.25
C GLY A 168 -0.27 5.44 -14.60
N SER A 169 0.63 5.88 -13.73
CA SER A 169 1.58 5.07 -12.98
C SER A 169 1.22 4.91 -11.49
N GLY A 170 -0.05 5.05 -11.15
CA GLY A 170 -0.54 4.66 -9.82
C GLY A 170 -0.44 3.15 -9.60
N PRO A 171 -0.78 2.62 -8.39
CA PRO A 171 -0.61 1.21 -8.09
C PRO A 171 -1.31 0.27 -9.09
N ALA A 172 -2.49 0.66 -9.59
CA ALA A 172 -3.21 -0.13 -10.60
C ALA A 172 -2.47 -0.18 -11.93
N GLY A 173 -1.97 0.97 -12.42
CA GLY A 173 -1.20 1.03 -13.66
C GLY A 173 0.13 0.30 -13.56
N LEU A 174 0.84 0.44 -12.43
CA LEU A 174 2.08 -0.31 -12.18
C LEU A 174 1.84 -1.82 -12.16
N ALA A 175 0.78 -2.31 -11.49
CA ALA A 175 0.48 -3.74 -11.44
C ALA A 175 0.12 -4.28 -12.83
N CYS A 176 -0.70 -3.55 -13.59
CA CYS A 176 -1.02 -3.88 -14.97
C CYS A 176 0.24 -3.94 -15.85
N ALA A 177 1.12 -2.93 -15.72
CA ALA A 177 2.37 -2.85 -16.48
C ALA A 177 3.30 -4.04 -16.20
N GLN A 178 3.47 -4.39 -14.94
CA GLN A 178 4.34 -5.50 -14.55
C GLN A 178 3.82 -6.83 -15.11
N GLN A 179 2.53 -7.11 -14.97
CA GLN A 179 1.95 -8.36 -15.45
C GLN A 179 2.01 -8.46 -16.98
N LEU A 180 1.74 -7.38 -17.69
CA LEU A 180 1.82 -7.36 -19.15
C LEU A 180 3.25 -7.51 -19.67
N ALA A 181 4.22 -6.85 -19.03
CA ALA A 181 5.63 -7.01 -19.39
C ALA A 181 6.11 -8.44 -19.15
N ARG A 182 5.79 -9.05 -18.01
CA ARG A 182 6.10 -10.45 -17.69
C ARG A 182 5.41 -11.45 -18.66
N ALA A 183 4.22 -11.10 -19.14
CA ALA A 183 3.53 -11.87 -20.18
C ALA A 183 4.17 -11.72 -21.59
N GLY A 184 5.15 -10.85 -21.77
CA GLY A 184 5.89 -10.66 -23.01
C GLY A 184 5.35 -9.58 -23.93
N HIS A 185 4.49 -8.69 -23.45
CA HIS A 185 4.04 -7.53 -24.22
C HIS A 185 5.03 -6.37 -24.10
N GLU A 186 5.22 -5.62 -25.18
CA GLU A 186 5.92 -4.34 -25.15
C GLU A 186 5.03 -3.33 -24.40
N THR A 187 5.45 -2.94 -23.20
CA THR A 187 4.59 -2.21 -22.24
C THR A 187 5.14 -0.81 -21.97
N HIS A 188 4.32 0.20 -22.22
CA HIS A 188 4.65 1.60 -22.07
C HIS A 188 3.71 2.27 -21.07
N VAL A 189 4.25 2.91 -20.04
CA VAL A 189 3.50 3.65 -19.02
C VAL A 189 3.64 5.15 -19.24
N TYR A 190 2.53 5.84 -19.41
CA TYR A 190 2.46 7.29 -19.56
C TYR A 190 2.08 7.94 -18.24
N GLU A 191 2.99 8.71 -17.67
CA GLU A 191 2.80 9.42 -16.39
C GLU A 191 2.90 10.93 -16.59
N LYS A 192 1.91 11.67 -16.12
CA LYS A 192 1.86 13.13 -16.24
C LYS A 192 2.88 13.86 -15.36
N HIS A 193 3.31 13.24 -14.28
CA HIS A 193 4.30 13.79 -13.37
C HIS A 193 5.73 13.39 -13.77
N ALA A 194 6.71 14.00 -13.09
CA ALA A 194 8.14 13.75 -13.32
C ALA A 194 8.60 12.36 -12.86
N LYS A 195 7.84 11.67 -12.01
CA LYS A 195 8.16 10.34 -11.48
C LYS A 195 6.91 9.48 -11.36
N ALA A 196 7.09 8.16 -11.44
CA ALA A 196 6.02 7.19 -11.27
C ALA A 196 5.60 7.02 -9.81
N GLY A 197 4.36 6.52 -9.62
CA GLY A 197 3.83 6.12 -8.33
C GLY A 197 2.44 6.70 -8.01
N GLY A 198 1.96 7.69 -8.75
CA GLY A 198 0.65 8.30 -8.51
C GLY A 198 0.47 8.73 -7.05
N LEU A 199 -0.61 8.34 -6.39
CA LEU A 199 -0.86 8.66 -4.98
C LEU A 199 0.13 8.04 -4.01
N LEU A 200 0.79 6.92 -4.34
CA LEU A 200 1.86 6.34 -3.50
C LEU A 200 3.01 7.34 -3.33
N ARG A 201 3.28 8.15 -4.36
CA ARG A 201 4.34 9.16 -4.34
C ARG A 201 3.83 10.53 -3.93
N TYR A 202 2.76 11.00 -4.55
CA TYR A 202 2.31 12.40 -4.43
C TYR A 202 1.18 12.61 -3.43
N GLY A 203 0.47 11.54 -3.02
CA GLY A 203 -0.59 11.60 -2.02
C GLY A 203 -0.12 11.20 -0.62
N ILE A 204 0.35 9.97 -0.49
CA ILE A 204 0.75 9.38 0.80
C ILE A 204 2.07 10.00 1.29
N PRO A 205 2.15 10.50 2.53
CA PRO A 205 3.39 11.03 3.08
C PRO A 205 4.44 9.96 3.33
N ASP A 206 5.73 10.35 3.29
CA ASP A 206 6.87 9.45 3.52
C ASP A 206 6.82 8.79 4.90
N PHE A 207 6.26 9.44 5.91
CA PHE A 207 6.13 8.85 7.24
C PHE A 207 5.14 7.66 7.32
N LYS A 208 4.35 7.41 6.26
CA LYS A 208 3.55 6.19 6.08
C LYS A 208 4.14 5.24 5.05
N LEU A 209 4.76 5.79 3.98
CA LEU A 209 5.35 5.03 2.89
C LEU A 209 6.50 5.82 2.28
N GLU A 210 7.72 5.45 2.61
CA GLU A 210 8.92 6.06 2.02
C GLU A 210 9.03 5.78 0.53
N LYS A 211 9.39 6.81 -0.25
CA LYS A 211 9.41 6.73 -1.72
C LYS A 211 10.45 5.78 -2.28
N ARG A 212 11.47 5.39 -1.48
CA ARG A 212 12.43 4.34 -1.85
C ARG A 212 11.75 3.00 -2.20
N HIS A 213 10.59 2.70 -1.59
CA HIS A 213 9.83 1.48 -1.91
C HIS A 213 9.22 1.55 -3.31
N VAL A 214 8.76 2.74 -3.72
CA VAL A 214 8.25 2.97 -5.07
C VAL A 214 9.40 2.96 -6.09
N GLU A 215 10.52 3.62 -5.77
CA GLU A 215 11.68 3.74 -6.65
C GLU A 215 12.26 2.37 -6.99
N ARG A 216 12.59 1.55 -5.99
CA ARG A 216 13.14 0.21 -6.23
C ARG A 216 12.22 -0.69 -7.06
N ARG A 217 10.89 -0.50 -6.93
CA ARG A 217 9.93 -1.29 -7.71
C ARG A 217 9.86 -0.80 -9.16
N VAL A 218 9.92 0.49 -9.40
CA VAL A 218 10.02 1.07 -10.74
C VAL A 218 11.32 0.64 -11.43
N GLU A 219 12.45 0.63 -10.71
CA GLU A 219 13.73 0.12 -11.20
C GLU A 219 13.62 -1.35 -11.62
N GLN A 220 13.03 -2.20 -10.78
CA GLN A 220 12.79 -3.60 -11.09
C GLN A 220 11.94 -3.74 -12.36
N MET A 221 10.83 -3.02 -12.45
CA MET A 221 9.92 -3.08 -13.62
C MET A 221 10.60 -2.60 -14.90
N THR A 222 11.45 -1.58 -14.80
CA THR A 222 12.27 -1.11 -15.93
C THR A 222 13.22 -2.22 -16.39
N ALA A 223 13.83 -2.94 -15.46
CA ALA A 223 14.67 -4.10 -15.77
C ALA A 223 13.87 -5.30 -16.33
N GLU A 224 12.57 -5.37 -16.07
CA GLU A 224 11.62 -6.34 -16.66
C GLU A 224 11.14 -5.92 -18.08
N GLY A 225 11.53 -4.72 -18.54
CA GLY A 225 11.23 -4.21 -19.89
C GLY A 225 10.08 -3.20 -19.95
N VAL A 226 9.56 -2.73 -18.83
CA VAL A 226 8.57 -1.65 -18.82
C VAL A 226 9.22 -0.32 -19.17
N VAL A 227 8.67 0.40 -20.14
CA VAL A 227 9.13 1.73 -20.56
C VAL A 227 8.25 2.81 -19.93
N PHE A 228 8.87 3.73 -19.20
CA PHE A 228 8.18 4.84 -18.55
C PHE A 228 8.36 6.14 -19.33
N HIS A 229 7.25 6.82 -19.64
CA HIS A 229 7.20 8.14 -20.24
C HIS A 229 6.74 9.16 -19.20
N TYR A 230 7.66 9.92 -18.64
CA TYR A 230 7.37 10.93 -17.64
C TYR A 230 7.00 12.28 -18.27
N ASN A 231 6.31 13.15 -17.53
CA ASN A 231 5.77 14.42 -17.99
C ASN A 231 4.89 14.28 -19.25
N ALA A 232 4.27 13.13 -19.41
CA ALA A 232 3.47 12.72 -20.56
C ALA A 232 1.99 12.68 -20.16
N HIS A 233 1.32 13.84 -20.23
CA HIS A 233 -0.08 13.97 -19.88
C HIS A 233 -0.96 13.66 -21.10
N VAL A 234 -1.48 12.45 -21.16
CA VAL A 234 -2.35 11.99 -22.26
C VAL A 234 -3.64 12.83 -22.29
N GLY A 235 -3.97 13.32 -23.48
CA GLY A 235 -5.07 14.26 -23.71
C GLY A 235 -4.67 15.73 -23.60
N ILE A 236 -3.46 16.05 -23.11
CA ILE A 236 -2.93 17.42 -23.01
C ILE A 236 -1.60 17.56 -23.77
N THR A 237 -0.55 16.85 -23.34
CA THR A 237 0.76 16.91 -23.98
C THR A 237 1.01 15.74 -24.94
N VAL A 238 0.25 14.65 -24.78
CA VAL A 238 0.29 13.47 -25.65
C VAL A 238 -1.11 13.26 -26.21
N SER A 239 -1.21 13.15 -27.55
CA SER A 239 -2.50 12.90 -28.21
C SER A 239 -3.01 11.50 -27.88
N ALA A 240 -4.25 11.39 -27.39
CA ALA A 240 -4.88 10.09 -27.18
C ALA A 240 -5.09 9.32 -28.50
N LEU A 241 -5.38 10.04 -29.60
CA LEU A 241 -5.56 9.42 -30.91
C LEU A 241 -4.27 8.81 -31.44
N SER A 242 -3.12 9.46 -31.22
CA SER A 242 -1.83 8.90 -31.63
C SER A 242 -1.48 7.62 -30.88
N LEU A 243 -1.97 7.42 -29.66
CA LEU A 243 -1.79 6.18 -28.93
C LEU A 243 -2.68 5.06 -29.47
N LEU A 244 -3.90 5.38 -29.93
CA LEU A 244 -4.78 4.39 -30.57
C LEU A 244 -4.19 3.83 -31.86
N ASP A 245 -3.43 4.66 -32.59
CA ASP A 245 -2.77 4.24 -33.84
C ASP A 245 -1.47 3.44 -33.58
N ALA A 246 -0.79 3.72 -32.46
CA ALA A 246 0.53 3.19 -32.16
C ALA A 246 0.53 1.90 -31.30
N TYR A 247 -0.55 1.59 -30.61
CA TYR A 247 -0.65 0.48 -29.67
C TYR A 247 -1.80 -0.48 -30.02
N ASP A 248 -1.59 -1.76 -29.74
CA ASP A 248 -2.62 -2.80 -29.91
C ASP A 248 -3.73 -2.68 -28.84
N ALA A 249 -3.39 -2.16 -27.66
CA ALA A 249 -4.33 -1.92 -26.55
C ALA A 249 -3.92 -0.77 -25.67
N ILE A 250 -4.90 -0.14 -25.02
CA ILE A 250 -4.69 0.93 -24.05
C ILE A 250 -5.41 0.59 -22.74
N ALA A 251 -4.68 0.62 -21.63
CA ALA A 251 -5.24 0.47 -20.30
C ALA A 251 -5.33 1.84 -19.59
N LEU A 252 -6.53 2.23 -19.17
CA LEU A 252 -6.76 3.49 -18.46
C LEU A 252 -6.66 3.26 -16.95
N ALA A 253 -5.62 3.79 -16.33
CA ALA A 253 -5.33 3.68 -14.90
C ALA A 253 -5.03 5.05 -14.27
N GLY A 254 -5.71 6.11 -14.76
CA GLY A 254 -5.49 7.51 -14.37
C GLY A 254 -5.90 7.87 -12.93
N GLY A 255 -6.57 6.96 -12.21
CA GLY A 255 -7.04 7.21 -10.85
C GLY A 255 -8.25 8.14 -10.80
N ALA A 256 -8.55 8.65 -9.59
CA ALA A 256 -9.63 9.60 -9.33
C ALA A 256 -9.03 10.83 -8.63
N GLU A 257 -8.83 11.91 -9.38
CA GLU A 257 -8.16 13.11 -8.89
C GLU A 257 -9.12 14.28 -8.63
N ALA A 258 -10.34 14.23 -9.16
CA ALA A 258 -11.34 15.24 -8.89
C ALA A 258 -11.75 15.19 -7.41
N SER A 259 -11.31 16.18 -6.66
CA SER A 259 -11.70 16.31 -5.25
C SER A 259 -13.18 16.61 -5.12
N ARG A 260 -13.83 16.03 -4.12
CA ARG A 260 -15.17 16.46 -3.71
C ARG A 260 -15.04 17.74 -2.93
N ASP A 261 -15.79 18.75 -3.32
CA ASP A 261 -15.84 20.01 -2.59
C ASP A 261 -16.93 20.01 -1.53
N LEU A 262 -16.81 20.90 -0.55
CA LEU A 262 -17.81 21.17 0.47
C LEU A 262 -18.44 22.54 0.19
N PRO A 263 -19.64 22.59 -0.41
CA PRO A 263 -20.31 23.86 -0.68
C PRO A 263 -20.86 24.44 0.63
N ALA A 264 -20.05 25.25 1.31
CA ALA A 264 -20.40 25.93 2.54
C ALA A 264 -20.13 27.43 2.42
N PRO A 265 -20.84 28.28 3.15
CA PRO A 265 -20.55 29.71 3.20
C PRO A 265 -19.08 29.95 3.59
N GLY A 266 -18.38 30.80 2.86
CA GLY A 266 -16.97 31.10 3.09
C GLY A 266 -16.00 30.14 2.42
N ARG A 267 -16.44 29.21 1.57
CA ARG A 267 -15.57 28.27 0.83
C ARG A 267 -14.51 28.98 -0.02
N ASP A 268 -14.79 30.18 -0.46
CA ASP A 268 -13.95 31.07 -1.28
C ASP A 268 -12.92 31.88 -0.46
N LEU A 269 -12.94 31.79 0.86
CA LEU A 269 -11.98 32.48 1.73
C LEU A 269 -10.55 31.94 1.53
N ALA A 270 -9.58 32.84 1.69
CA ALA A 270 -8.16 32.47 1.65
C ALA A 270 -7.79 31.49 2.76
N GLY A 271 -6.86 30.57 2.48
CA GLY A 271 -6.38 29.56 3.42
C GLY A 271 -7.20 28.28 3.46
N ILE A 272 -8.20 28.13 2.58
CA ILE A 272 -8.97 26.89 2.43
C ILE A 272 -8.47 26.14 1.20
N HIS A 273 -7.86 24.98 1.44
CA HIS A 273 -7.19 24.19 0.41
C HIS A 273 -7.77 22.76 0.34
N LEU A 274 -7.69 22.16 -0.83
CA LEU A 274 -7.92 20.73 -0.97
C LEU A 274 -6.69 19.96 -0.48
N ALA A 275 -6.90 18.78 0.10
CA ALA A 275 -5.81 17.93 0.56
C ALA A 275 -4.82 17.59 -0.58
N MET A 276 -5.35 17.42 -1.81
CA MET A 276 -4.55 17.13 -2.99
C MET A 276 -3.82 18.34 -3.59
N ASP A 277 -4.01 19.54 -3.06
CA ASP A 277 -3.14 20.69 -3.30
C ASP A 277 -2.03 20.78 -2.26
N PHE A 278 -2.30 20.35 -1.03
CA PHE A 278 -1.39 20.42 0.12
C PHE A 278 -0.36 19.27 0.15
N LEU A 279 -0.85 18.02 0.12
CA LEU A 279 0.00 16.83 0.29
C LEU A 279 1.06 16.68 -0.81
N PRO A 280 0.74 16.86 -2.12
CA PRO A 280 1.73 16.77 -3.17
C PRO A 280 2.85 17.79 -3.05
N GLN A 281 2.54 19.00 -2.59
CA GLN A 281 3.58 20.02 -2.37
C GLN A 281 4.56 19.56 -1.28
N GLN A 282 4.05 18.99 -0.18
CA GLN A 282 4.92 18.53 0.89
C GLN A 282 5.74 17.30 0.48
N ASN A 283 5.14 16.35 -0.22
CA ASN A 283 5.85 15.17 -0.71
C ASN A 283 6.99 15.55 -1.66
N ARG A 284 6.77 16.53 -2.54
CA ARG A 284 7.83 17.09 -3.40
C ARG A 284 8.94 17.74 -2.59
N ARG A 285 8.62 18.51 -1.53
CA ARG A 285 9.63 19.11 -0.65
C ARG A 285 10.50 18.04 0.02
N VAL A 286 9.88 16.97 0.52
CA VAL A 286 10.59 15.87 1.16
C VAL A 286 11.51 15.14 0.17
N SER A 287 11.04 14.93 -1.07
CA SER A 287 11.82 14.25 -2.12
C SER A 287 12.81 15.17 -2.86
N GLY A 288 12.89 16.47 -2.52
CA GLY A 288 13.74 17.43 -3.19
C GLY A 288 13.31 17.79 -4.61
N GLU A 289 12.05 17.49 -4.97
CA GLU A 289 11.48 17.84 -6.26
C GLU A 289 10.98 19.30 -6.27
N PRO A 290 10.97 19.97 -7.45
CA PRO A 290 10.37 21.29 -7.58
C PRO A 290 8.90 21.29 -7.17
N VAL A 291 8.50 22.23 -6.31
CA VAL A 291 7.11 22.35 -5.83
C VAL A 291 6.18 23.00 -6.87
N GLY A 292 6.73 23.57 -7.91
CA GLY A 292 6.00 24.33 -8.92
C GLY A 292 5.90 25.82 -8.58
N THR A 293 5.15 26.56 -9.39
CA THR A 293 4.99 28.04 -9.28
C THR A 293 3.84 28.45 -8.36
N ASN A 294 3.06 27.50 -7.84
CA ASN A 294 1.93 27.78 -6.97
C ASN A 294 2.39 28.30 -5.61
N GLU A 295 1.57 29.15 -4.98
CA GLU A 295 1.81 29.65 -3.65
C GLU A 295 2.02 28.48 -2.65
N PRO A 296 3.07 28.56 -1.79
CA PRO A 296 3.34 27.50 -0.85
C PRO A 296 2.23 27.35 0.20
N ILE A 297 1.65 26.17 0.28
CA ILE A 297 0.69 25.82 1.33
C ILE A 297 1.48 25.27 2.51
N LEU A 298 1.56 26.04 3.60
CA LEU A 298 2.35 25.71 4.79
C LEU A 298 1.52 25.92 6.06
N ALA A 299 1.55 24.94 6.97
CA ALA A 299 0.85 24.94 8.24
C ALA A 299 1.65 25.58 9.40
N GLY A 300 2.95 25.85 9.19
CA GLY A 300 3.83 26.40 10.24
C GLY A 300 3.29 27.68 10.85
N GLY A 301 3.21 27.76 12.18
CA GLY A 301 2.71 28.91 12.91
C GLY A 301 1.20 29.19 12.78
N LYS A 302 0.42 28.25 12.21
CA LYS A 302 -1.01 28.43 11.96
C LYS A 302 -1.88 27.50 12.82
N HIS A 303 -3.13 27.88 13.02
CA HIS A 303 -4.17 26.98 13.47
C HIS A 303 -4.76 26.29 12.24
N VAL A 304 -4.76 24.98 12.23
CA VAL A 304 -5.21 24.15 11.12
C VAL A 304 -6.50 23.43 11.48
N VAL A 305 -7.49 23.50 10.61
CA VAL A 305 -8.72 22.71 10.71
C VAL A 305 -8.73 21.72 9.53
N VAL A 306 -8.82 20.44 9.83
CA VAL A 306 -8.94 19.36 8.85
C VAL A 306 -10.39 18.86 8.86
N ILE A 307 -11.06 18.93 7.71
CA ILE A 307 -12.43 18.46 7.54
C ILE A 307 -12.39 17.10 6.88
N GLY A 308 -12.76 16.07 7.62
CA GLY A 308 -12.75 14.67 7.23
C GLY A 308 -11.87 13.80 8.12
N GLY A 309 -12.35 12.59 8.43
CA GLY A 309 -11.74 11.64 9.38
C GLY A 309 -10.99 10.48 8.73
N GLY A 310 -10.96 10.38 7.40
CA GLY A 310 -10.31 9.27 6.70
C GLY A 310 -8.78 9.39 6.63
N ASP A 311 -8.17 8.45 5.92
CA ASP A 311 -6.70 8.39 5.79
C ASP A 311 -6.09 9.67 5.23
N THR A 312 -6.73 10.30 4.25
CA THR A 312 -6.29 11.60 3.70
C THR A 312 -6.29 12.70 4.76
N GLY A 313 -7.33 12.75 5.61
CA GLY A 313 -7.38 13.68 6.75
C GLY A 313 -6.25 13.41 7.74
N SER A 314 -6.00 12.14 8.07
CA SER A 314 -4.89 11.72 8.93
C SER A 314 -3.52 12.15 8.34
N ASP A 315 -3.35 12.05 7.03
CA ASP A 315 -2.13 12.48 6.34
C ASP A 315 -1.95 14.00 6.42
N CYS A 316 -3.03 14.76 6.25
CA CYS A 316 -3.02 16.22 6.43
C CYS A 316 -2.68 16.62 7.86
N ILE A 317 -3.23 15.94 8.88
CA ILE A 317 -2.91 16.17 10.30
C ILE A 317 -1.43 15.91 10.56
N GLY A 318 -0.95 14.73 10.18
CA GLY A 318 0.44 14.33 10.38
C GLY A 318 1.45 15.25 9.69
N THR A 319 1.10 15.73 8.50
CA THR A 319 1.91 16.70 7.74
C THR A 319 1.89 18.08 8.41
N SER A 320 0.72 18.57 8.81
CA SER A 320 0.58 19.87 9.47
C SER A 320 1.36 19.97 10.79
N ILE A 321 1.32 18.90 11.61
CA ILE A 321 2.10 18.82 12.83
C ILE A 321 3.59 18.91 12.55
N ARG A 322 4.10 18.17 11.56
CA ARG A 322 5.52 18.19 11.17
C ARG A 322 5.97 19.51 10.56
N GLN A 323 5.06 20.24 9.96
CA GLN A 323 5.32 21.60 9.49
C GLN A 323 5.32 22.66 10.62
N GLY A 324 4.99 22.29 11.88
CA GLY A 324 4.98 23.20 13.01
C GLY A 324 3.68 23.98 13.17
N ALA A 325 2.53 23.39 12.86
CA ALA A 325 1.23 23.98 13.17
C ALA A 325 1.09 24.22 14.68
N LEU A 326 0.54 25.37 15.09
CA LEU A 326 0.29 25.72 16.49
C LEU A 326 -0.81 24.83 17.10
N LYS A 327 -1.82 24.55 16.32
CA LYS A 327 -2.95 23.69 16.71
C LYS A 327 -3.51 23.00 15.47
N VAL A 328 -3.91 21.75 15.62
CA VAL A 328 -4.65 21.02 14.56
C VAL A 328 -5.97 20.55 15.17
N THR A 329 -7.08 20.91 14.52
CA THR A 329 -8.43 20.46 14.88
C THR A 329 -8.99 19.63 13.73
N GLN A 330 -9.52 18.45 14.04
CA GLN A 330 -10.20 17.60 13.06
C GLN A 330 -11.71 17.67 13.28
N LEU A 331 -12.45 17.84 12.19
CA LEU A 331 -13.91 17.75 12.15
C LEU A 331 -14.30 16.48 11.41
N GLU A 332 -15.14 15.66 12.05
CA GLU A 332 -15.58 14.39 11.51
C GLU A 332 -17.11 14.28 11.65
N ILE A 333 -17.76 13.84 10.56
CA ILE A 333 -19.22 13.66 10.54
C ILE A 333 -19.65 12.37 11.28
N MET A 334 -18.77 11.37 11.30
CA MET A 334 -19.04 10.12 11.97
C MET A 334 -18.85 10.26 13.48
N PRO A 335 -19.60 9.54 14.30
CA PRO A 335 -19.39 9.52 15.74
C PRO A 335 -17.99 8.97 16.06
N LYS A 336 -17.46 9.40 17.22
CA LYS A 336 -16.17 8.89 17.69
C LYS A 336 -16.20 7.36 17.74
N PRO A 337 -15.25 6.67 17.08
CA PRO A 337 -15.23 5.22 17.10
C PRO A 337 -15.03 4.69 18.56
N PRO A 338 -15.60 3.53 18.89
CA PRO A 338 -15.40 2.92 20.22
C PRO A 338 -13.92 2.57 20.42
N VAL A 339 -13.50 2.56 21.69
CA VAL A 339 -12.11 2.20 22.06
C VAL A 339 -11.78 0.74 21.71
N LYS A 340 -12.80 -0.13 21.76
CA LYS A 340 -12.71 -1.53 21.32
C LYS A 340 -13.84 -1.81 20.35
N GLU A 341 -13.59 -2.66 19.36
CA GLU A 341 -14.59 -3.12 18.43
C GLU A 341 -15.74 -3.83 19.16
N ASN A 342 -16.98 -3.53 18.79
CA ASN A 342 -18.15 -4.22 19.35
C ASN A 342 -18.39 -5.54 18.58
N LYS A 343 -17.91 -6.64 19.12
CA LYS A 343 -18.03 -7.98 18.53
C LYS A 343 -19.47 -8.52 18.54
N ALA A 344 -20.38 -7.91 19.31
CA ALA A 344 -21.78 -8.30 19.33
C ALA A 344 -22.58 -7.77 18.12
N MET A 345 -22.05 -6.82 17.38
CA MET A 345 -22.64 -6.46 16.09
C MET A 345 -22.18 -7.50 15.05
N PRO A 346 -23.13 -8.29 14.46
CA PRO A 346 -22.77 -9.08 13.31
C PRO A 346 -22.16 -8.12 12.29
N LEU A 347 -21.09 -8.55 11.65
CA LEU A 347 -20.39 -7.83 10.59
C LEU A 347 -21.44 -7.10 9.73
N ALA A 348 -21.77 -5.86 10.08
CA ALA A 348 -22.17 -4.93 9.07
C ALA A 348 -21.09 -5.13 8.02
N PRO A 349 -21.43 -5.50 6.75
CA PRO A 349 -20.44 -5.61 5.70
C PRO A 349 -19.59 -4.38 5.92
N ALA A 350 -18.29 -4.61 6.24
CA ALA A 350 -17.41 -3.50 6.59
C ALA A 350 -17.84 -2.48 5.59
N ALA A 351 -18.69 -1.56 6.08
CA ALA A 351 -19.21 -0.59 5.18
C ALA A 351 -17.88 -0.14 4.68
N MET A 352 -17.55 -0.57 3.46
CA MET A 352 -16.60 0.16 2.70
C MET A 352 -17.14 1.52 2.94
N ALA A 353 -16.72 2.04 4.10
CA ALA A 353 -16.84 3.41 4.38
C ALA A 353 -16.08 3.92 3.19
N THR A 354 -16.79 4.03 2.10
CA THR A 354 -16.54 5.02 1.12
C THR A 354 -16.63 6.26 1.96
N ALA A 355 -15.63 6.36 2.87
CA ALA A 355 -15.30 7.57 3.56
C ALA A 355 -15.15 8.52 2.40
N ARG A 356 -16.22 9.25 2.20
CA ARG A 356 -16.32 10.22 1.12
C ARG A 356 -15.37 11.29 1.58
N HIS A 357 -14.07 11.08 1.25
CA HIS A 357 -12.98 11.92 1.66
C HIS A 357 -13.13 13.28 1.00
N THR A 358 -13.87 14.15 1.62
CA THR A 358 -13.71 15.57 1.41
C THR A 358 -12.48 15.97 2.20
N GLY A 359 -11.30 15.80 1.63
CA GLY A 359 -10.07 16.25 2.27
C GLY A 359 -9.93 17.76 2.12
N LEU A 360 -10.71 18.53 2.86
CA LEU A 360 -10.56 19.97 2.94
C LEU A 360 -9.67 20.32 4.12
N ILE A 361 -8.74 21.22 3.91
CA ILE A 361 -7.85 21.74 4.95
C ILE A 361 -8.00 23.27 5.01
N CYS A 362 -8.36 23.79 6.16
CA CYS A 362 -8.38 25.21 6.42
C CYS A 362 -7.16 25.61 7.25
N MET A 363 -6.37 26.56 6.78
CA MET A 363 -5.21 27.10 7.47
C MET A 363 -5.47 28.56 7.84
N LEU A 364 -5.77 28.81 9.10
CA LEU A 364 -6.01 30.14 9.62
C LEU A 364 -4.69 30.72 10.14
N SER A 365 -4.23 31.81 9.58
CA SER A 365 -3.24 32.68 10.24
C SER A 365 -3.91 33.24 11.50
N SER A 366 -3.25 33.16 12.67
CA SER A 366 -3.69 33.53 14.00
C SER A 366 -4.95 34.43 14.01
N CYS A 367 -6.06 33.91 14.56
CA CYS A 367 -7.10 34.79 15.07
C CYS A 367 -6.45 35.65 16.17
N GLN A 368 -6.27 36.93 15.92
CA GLN A 368 -6.20 37.90 17.00
C GLN A 368 -7.53 37.82 17.75
N ALA A 369 -7.46 37.45 19.05
CA ALA A 369 -8.57 37.42 19.97
C ALA A 369 -9.12 38.82 20.19
#